data_bd0b4c0d04875b86c15f8d56851225b4
#
_entry.id   bd0b4c0d04875b86c15f8d56851225b4
#
_cell.length_a   1.000
_cell.length_b   1.000
_cell.length_c   1.000
_cell.angle_alpha   90.00
_cell.angle_beta   90.00
_cell.angle_gamma   90.00
#
_symmetry.space_group_name_H-M   'P 1'
#
loop_
_entity.id
_entity.type
_entity.pdbx_description
1 polymer ?
#
loop_
_entity_poly.entity_id
_entity_poly.type
_entity_poly.pdbx_seq_one_letter_code
_entity_poly.pdbx_strand_id
1 'polypeptide(L)'
;MVVFIKDSNGIVDTKPIDFEEGHEGELENLIIDYPEIFPVKDLSGRESAKWIPITKQLGLETGILDTLGIDDEGTIYIIENKLSVNPDKKTVRQQVSDYAFGLINLKEYFDGWKKFCEKIENANKNKDAEGRSFHNKSLEEIIKENVDADSFDECWDGVKTNFDAGHYTLVVAMNRIHKPLRIAIDGQNEIDEKHKFPLFALEVNEFEGDSNKTIIVTSTYPFDLDDLKRKKSQSREVYENDAKRFQEQFEEKFTGTEEQRKIFDDFRVELEKIASRTEFNNSATVKIAPRFNKWSSTRSPILLVSNGDFKFQFDQVLEYEHNRGPGRSTKYARELKEKMSMIPEIKKVFDERPDKVEFRIKPEIWLQHQKQMLKIIKEVFVESDGS
;
A
#
# COMPACT_ATOMS: atom_id res chain seq x y z
N MET A 1 25.33 -11.00 -1.63
CA MET A 1 24.80 -11.01 -0.24
C MET A 1 25.18 -12.35 0.39
N VAL A 2 25.53 -12.41 1.68
CA VAL A 2 25.79 -13.67 2.40
C VAL A 2 24.69 -13.78 3.44
N VAL A 3 24.00 -14.93 3.45
CA VAL A 3 22.90 -15.19 4.38
C VAL A 3 23.33 -16.36 5.28
N PHE A 4 23.15 -16.21 6.57
CA PHE A 4 23.41 -17.26 7.56
C PHE A 4 22.11 -17.59 8.28
N ILE A 5 21.86 -18.88 8.46
CA ILE A 5 20.76 -19.35 9.31
C ILE A 5 21.35 -19.72 10.67
N LYS A 6 20.74 -19.22 11.74
CA LYS A 6 21.03 -19.65 13.10
C LYS A 6 19.91 -20.55 13.58
N ASP A 7 20.26 -21.80 13.89
CA ASP A 7 19.36 -22.77 14.53
C ASP A 7 19.86 -23.14 15.95
N SER A 8 19.25 -24.18 16.53
CA SER A 8 19.67 -24.71 17.85
C SER A 8 21.07 -25.34 17.84
N ASN A 9 21.61 -25.70 16.66
CA ASN A 9 22.89 -26.37 16.49
C ASN A 9 24.03 -25.42 16.11
N GLY A 10 23.71 -24.15 15.79
CA GLY A 10 24.70 -23.13 15.47
C GLY A 10 24.34 -22.27 14.27
N ILE A 11 25.36 -21.82 13.56
CA ILE A 11 25.23 -20.99 12.34
C ILE A 11 25.53 -21.90 11.14
N VAL A 12 24.61 -21.90 10.19
CA VAL A 12 24.72 -22.62 8.91
C VAL A 12 24.90 -21.63 7.77
N ASP A 13 25.90 -21.87 6.94
CA ASP A 13 26.08 -21.14 5.68
C ASP A 13 25.01 -21.57 4.67
N THR A 14 24.48 -20.60 3.93
CA THR A 14 23.60 -20.86 2.82
C THR A 14 24.31 -20.72 1.49
N LYS A 15 23.87 -21.43 0.48
CA LYS A 15 24.37 -21.28 -0.90
C LYS A 15 23.35 -20.54 -1.75
N PRO A 16 23.74 -19.49 -2.49
CA PRO A 16 22.83 -18.86 -3.42
C PRO A 16 22.38 -19.85 -4.49
N ILE A 17 21.10 -19.78 -4.83
CA ILE A 17 20.52 -20.46 -5.99
C ILE A 17 20.46 -19.42 -7.10
N ASP A 18 21.15 -19.67 -8.21
CA ASP A 18 21.10 -18.77 -9.35
C ASP A 18 19.93 -19.15 -10.26
N PHE A 19 19.14 -18.15 -10.64
CA PHE A 19 18.14 -18.34 -11.69
C PHE A 19 18.86 -18.64 -13.02
N GLU A 20 18.42 -19.68 -13.71
CA GLU A 20 18.98 -20.04 -15.01
C GLU A 20 18.62 -18.99 -16.09
N GLU A 21 19.51 -18.83 -17.08
CA GLU A 21 19.27 -17.92 -18.20
C GLU A 21 18.01 -18.35 -18.98
N GLY A 22 17.12 -17.40 -19.24
CA GLY A 22 15.84 -17.66 -19.93
C GLY A 22 14.68 -18.07 -19.01
N HIS A 23 14.91 -18.21 -17.72
CA HIS A 23 13.86 -18.60 -16.75
C HIS A 23 13.25 -17.40 -16.00
N GLU A 24 13.04 -16.27 -16.69
CA GLU A 24 12.37 -15.09 -16.12
C GLU A 24 10.98 -15.43 -15.56
N GLY A 25 10.30 -16.42 -16.15
CA GLY A 25 9.02 -16.94 -15.67
C GLY A 25 9.07 -17.58 -14.27
N GLU A 26 10.23 -18.05 -13.81
CA GLU A 26 10.38 -18.57 -12.43
C GLU A 26 10.28 -17.44 -11.42
N LEU A 27 10.96 -16.31 -11.68
CA LEU A 27 10.85 -15.11 -10.85
C LEU A 27 9.43 -14.54 -10.84
N GLU A 28 8.78 -14.47 -12.01
CA GLU A 28 7.38 -14.08 -12.14
C GLU A 28 6.47 -14.96 -11.29
N ASN A 29 6.61 -16.27 -11.42
CA ASN A 29 5.82 -17.24 -10.69
C ASN A 29 6.04 -17.12 -9.18
N LEU A 30 7.27 -16.90 -8.74
CA LEU A 30 7.59 -16.74 -7.33
C LEU A 30 6.83 -15.56 -6.70
N ILE A 31 6.80 -14.41 -7.38
CA ILE A 31 6.10 -13.21 -6.92
C ILE A 31 4.57 -13.42 -6.89
N ILE A 32 4.03 -14.21 -7.81
CA ILE A 32 2.60 -14.48 -7.90
C ILE A 32 2.17 -15.56 -6.90
N ASP A 33 2.94 -16.64 -6.76
CA ASP A 33 2.56 -17.81 -5.97
C ASP A 33 2.82 -17.61 -4.46
N TYR A 34 3.74 -16.71 -4.13
CA TYR A 34 4.09 -16.34 -2.76
C TYR A 34 3.92 -14.83 -2.54
N PRO A 35 2.66 -14.35 -2.44
CA PRO A 35 2.37 -12.91 -2.33
C PRO A 35 3.12 -12.21 -1.19
N GLU A 36 3.51 -12.95 -0.16
CA GLU A 36 4.20 -12.43 1.04
C GLU A 36 5.62 -11.94 0.72
N ILE A 37 6.24 -12.43 -0.37
CA ILE A 37 7.58 -11.99 -0.75
C ILE A 37 7.58 -10.63 -1.44
N PHE A 38 6.43 -10.19 -1.99
CA PHE A 38 6.33 -8.88 -2.61
C PHE A 38 6.26 -7.79 -1.52
N PRO A 39 7.21 -6.86 -1.47
CA PRO A 39 7.35 -5.92 -0.36
C PRO A 39 6.36 -4.75 -0.47
N VAL A 40 5.08 -5.07 -0.63
CA VAL A 40 4.00 -4.08 -0.77
C VAL A 40 3.95 -3.11 0.42
N LYS A 41 4.35 -3.57 1.60
CA LYS A 41 4.45 -2.73 2.81
C LYS A 41 5.46 -1.60 2.63
N ASP A 42 6.63 -1.92 2.10
CA ASP A 42 7.69 -0.94 1.83
C ASP A 42 7.27 0.01 0.69
N LEU A 43 6.67 -0.53 -0.38
CA LEU A 43 6.25 0.23 -1.55
C LEU A 43 5.05 1.14 -1.29
N SER A 44 4.09 0.72 -0.49
CA SER A 44 2.92 1.53 -0.10
C SER A 44 3.20 2.44 1.08
N GLY A 45 4.24 2.13 1.87
CA GLY A 45 4.48 2.73 3.16
C GLY A 45 3.43 2.32 4.22
N ARG A 46 2.71 1.19 4.08
CA ARG A 46 1.67 0.70 5.00
C ARG A 46 1.98 -0.70 5.49
N GLU A 47 2.13 -0.90 6.80
CA GLU A 47 2.42 -2.21 7.40
C GLU A 47 1.32 -3.25 7.17
N SER A 48 0.05 -2.78 7.13
CA SER A 48 -1.13 -3.61 6.87
C SER A 48 -1.35 -3.92 5.39
N ALA A 49 -0.55 -3.31 4.48
CA ALA A 49 -0.75 -3.50 3.06
C ALA A 49 -0.60 -4.96 2.65
N LYS A 50 -1.54 -5.41 1.82
CA LYS A 50 -1.54 -6.75 1.23
C LYS A 50 -1.32 -6.65 -0.26
N TRP A 51 -0.42 -7.45 -0.79
CA TRP A 51 -0.24 -7.66 -2.21
C TRP A 51 -1.29 -8.62 -2.75
N ILE A 52 -1.95 -8.25 -3.84
CA ILE A 52 -2.98 -9.04 -4.52
C ILE A 52 -2.59 -9.11 -6.00
N PRO A 53 -2.00 -10.22 -6.47
CA PRO A 53 -1.78 -10.43 -7.91
C PRO A 53 -3.14 -10.59 -8.60
N ILE A 54 -3.35 -9.86 -9.70
CA ILE A 54 -4.65 -9.85 -10.42
C ILE A 54 -4.57 -10.47 -11.80
N THR A 55 -3.42 -10.46 -12.45
CA THR A 55 -3.21 -11.15 -13.73
C THR A 55 -1.73 -11.22 -14.08
N LYS A 56 -1.41 -12.10 -15.02
CA LYS A 56 -0.11 -12.17 -15.68
C LYS A 56 -0.29 -12.15 -17.21
N GLN A 57 0.77 -11.74 -17.90
CA GLN A 57 0.82 -11.70 -19.36
C GLN A 57 -0.35 -10.91 -19.97
N LEU A 58 -0.60 -9.71 -19.42
CA LEU A 58 -1.67 -8.83 -19.89
C LEU A 58 -1.31 -8.15 -21.21
N GLY A 59 -2.05 -8.49 -22.29
CA GLY A 59 -1.87 -7.88 -23.61
C GLY A 59 -2.32 -6.42 -23.67
N LEU A 60 -1.37 -5.50 -23.88
CA LEU A 60 -1.59 -4.07 -24.13
C LEU A 60 -1.20 -3.72 -25.57
N GLU A 61 -1.57 -2.55 -26.07
CA GLU A 61 -1.12 -2.08 -27.40
C GLU A 61 0.40 -1.85 -27.47
N THR A 62 1.00 -1.58 -26.32
CA THR A 62 2.45 -1.32 -26.19
C THR A 62 3.28 -2.56 -25.93
N GLY A 63 2.66 -3.73 -25.71
CA GLY A 63 3.35 -4.99 -25.44
C GLY A 63 2.58 -5.91 -24.49
N ILE A 64 3.24 -6.93 -24.00
CA ILE A 64 2.69 -7.87 -23.02
C ILE A 64 3.31 -7.53 -21.66
N LEU A 65 2.47 -7.10 -20.72
CA LEU A 65 2.86 -6.81 -19.34
C LEU A 65 2.98 -8.11 -18.56
N ASP A 66 4.10 -8.34 -17.89
CA ASP A 66 4.35 -9.59 -17.19
C ASP A 66 3.38 -9.82 -16.03
N THR A 67 3.38 -8.95 -15.02
CA THR A 67 2.52 -9.11 -13.85
C THR A 67 1.84 -7.80 -13.48
N LEU A 68 0.54 -7.84 -13.33
CA LEU A 68 -0.27 -6.75 -12.78
C LEU A 68 -0.87 -7.18 -11.45
N GLY A 69 -0.79 -6.32 -10.46
CA GLY A 69 -1.43 -6.54 -9.18
C GLY A 69 -1.81 -5.24 -8.50
N ILE A 70 -2.46 -5.36 -7.36
CA ILE A 70 -2.92 -4.22 -6.57
C ILE A 70 -2.56 -4.42 -5.10
N ASP A 71 -2.70 -3.37 -4.30
CA ASP A 71 -2.81 -3.52 -2.87
C ASP A 71 -4.28 -3.43 -2.41
N ASP A 72 -4.51 -3.66 -1.14
CA ASP A 72 -5.83 -3.65 -0.49
C ASP A 72 -6.51 -2.26 -0.45
N GLU A 73 -5.81 -1.18 -0.85
CA GLU A 73 -6.37 0.15 -1.07
C GLU A 73 -6.50 0.51 -2.57
N GLY A 74 -6.18 -0.42 -3.47
CA GLY A 74 -6.34 -0.26 -4.91
C GLY A 74 -5.20 0.47 -5.61
N THR A 75 -4.02 0.58 -5.00
CA THR A 75 -2.81 1.02 -5.73
C THR A 75 -2.47 -0.03 -6.78
N ILE A 76 -2.25 0.41 -8.02
CA ILE A 76 -1.93 -0.50 -9.14
C ILE A 76 -0.42 -0.60 -9.29
N TYR A 77 0.09 -1.84 -9.31
CA TYR A 77 1.50 -2.16 -9.52
C TYR A 77 1.69 -2.85 -10.87
N ILE A 78 2.59 -2.31 -11.67
CA ILE A 78 3.03 -2.85 -12.96
C ILE A 78 4.41 -3.45 -12.74
N ILE A 79 4.56 -4.77 -12.93
CA ILE A 79 5.81 -5.47 -12.66
C ILE A 79 6.36 -6.05 -13.96
N GLU A 80 7.61 -5.72 -14.25
CA GLU A 80 8.44 -6.36 -15.29
C GLU A 80 9.47 -7.25 -14.60
N ASN A 81 9.54 -8.52 -15.01
CA ASN A 81 10.47 -9.49 -14.46
C ASN A 81 11.68 -9.62 -15.39
N LYS A 82 12.89 -9.49 -14.84
CA LYS A 82 14.12 -9.55 -15.63
C LYS A 82 15.26 -10.21 -14.88
N LEU A 83 15.93 -11.16 -15.49
CA LEU A 83 17.15 -11.71 -14.93
C LEU A 83 18.36 -10.82 -15.18
N SER A 84 19.22 -10.73 -14.19
CA SER A 84 20.44 -9.90 -14.26
C SER A 84 21.43 -10.34 -15.35
N VAL A 85 21.37 -11.58 -15.77
CA VAL A 85 22.19 -12.16 -16.86
C VAL A 85 21.69 -11.74 -18.25
N ASN A 86 20.45 -11.28 -18.38
CA ASN A 86 19.89 -10.86 -19.64
C ASN A 86 20.60 -9.61 -20.17
N PRO A 87 21.12 -9.61 -21.43
CA PRO A 87 21.89 -8.48 -21.99
C PRO A 87 21.08 -7.21 -22.18
N ASP A 88 19.75 -7.28 -22.20
CA ASP A 88 18.87 -6.19 -22.61
C ASP A 88 18.47 -5.23 -21.45
N LYS A 89 19.39 -5.03 -20.52
CA LYS A 89 19.21 -4.25 -19.27
C LYS A 89 18.82 -2.78 -19.46
N LYS A 90 19.07 -2.21 -20.65
CA LYS A 90 18.75 -0.81 -20.95
C LYS A 90 17.26 -0.60 -21.27
N THR A 91 16.59 -1.65 -21.74
CA THR A 91 15.21 -1.57 -22.23
C THR A 91 14.18 -1.80 -21.13
N VAL A 92 14.55 -2.46 -20.01
CA VAL A 92 13.61 -2.85 -18.96
C VAL A 92 12.83 -1.68 -18.38
N ARG A 93 13.51 -0.54 -18.15
CA ARG A 93 12.83 0.70 -17.70
C ARG A 93 11.85 1.20 -18.77
N GLN A 94 12.26 1.13 -20.03
CA GLN A 94 11.40 1.55 -21.14
C GLN A 94 10.17 0.65 -21.24
N GLN A 95 10.34 -0.67 -21.12
CA GLN A 95 9.25 -1.63 -21.18
C GLN A 95 8.19 -1.35 -20.09
N VAL A 96 8.61 -1.23 -18.83
CA VAL A 96 7.64 -0.98 -17.73
C VAL A 96 6.94 0.37 -17.87
N SER A 97 7.62 1.38 -18.43
CA SER A 97 7.00 2.68 -18.76
C SER A 97 6.04 2.57 -19.93
N ASP A 98 6.37 1.81 -20.97
CA ASP A 98 5.51 1.59 -22.13
C ASP A 98 4.20 0.88 -21.72
N TYR A 99 4.25 -0.03 -20.74
CA TYR A 99 3.03 -0.66 -20.18
C TYR A 99 2.15 0.35 -19.45
N ALA A 100 2.74 1.28 -18.67
CA ALA A 100 1.98 2.36 -18.04
C ALA A 100 1.30 3.25 -19.11
N PHE A 101 2.00 3.58 -20.19
CA PHE A 101 1.40 4.30 -21.30
C PHE A 101 0.34 3.49 -22.03
N GLY A 102 0.49 2.16 -22.14
CA GLY A 102 -0.53 1.27 -22.68
C GLY A 102 -1.82 1.29 -21.87
N LEU A 103 -1.72 1.32 -20.53
CA LEU A 103 -2.88 1.49 -19.65
C LEU A 103 -3.49 2.89 -19.74
N ILE A 104 -2.68 3.95 -19.89
CA ILE A 104 -3.17 5.31 -20.12
C ILE A 104 -3.94 5.37 -21.45
N ASN A 105 -3.42 4.81 -22.53
CA ASN A 105 -4.12 4.76 -23.80
C ASN A 105 -5.46 4.01 -23.65
N LEU A 106 -5.46 2.91 -22.89
CA LEU A 106 -6.66 2.13 -22.65
C LEU A 106 -7.75 2.95 -21.93
N LYS A 107 -7.39 3.79 -20.94
CA LYS A 107 -8.37 4.61 -20.21
C LYS A 107 -8.99 5.71 -21.06
N GLU A 108 -8.30 6.20 -22.11
CA GLU A 108 -8.82 7.26 -23.00
C GLU A 108 -9.98 6.76 -23.89
N TYR A 109 -10.25 5.46 -23.97
CA TYR A 109 -11.43 4.96 -24.63
C TYR A 109 -12.70 5.30 -23.85
N PHE A 110 -13.80 5.55 -24.54
CA PHE A 110 -15.11 5.86 -23.93
C PHE A 110 -15.55 4.85 -22.86
N ASP A 111 -15.17 3.59 -23.02
CA ASP A 111 -15.44 2.47 -22.12
C ASP A 111 -14.15 1.88 -21.50
N GLY A 112 -13.13 2.73 -21.31
CA GLY A 112 -11.76 2.32 -20.91
C GLY A 112 -11.72 1.44 -19.67
N TRP A 113 -12.46 1.81 -18.62
CA TRP A 113 -12.56 1.01 -17.40
C TRP A 113 -13.15 -0.40 -17.66
N LYS A 114 -14.22 -0.48 -18.43
CA LYS A 114 -14.82 -1.76 -18.81
C LYS A 114 -13.84 -2.61 -19.59
N LYS A 115 -13.15 -2.04 -20.58
CA LYS A 115 -12.12 -2.73 -21.36
C LYS A 115 -10.95 -3.21 -20.50
N PHE A 116 -10.55 -2.44 -19.48
CA PHE A 116 -9.53 -2.86 -18.53
C PHE A 116 -9.96 -4.11 -17.78
N CYS A 117 -11.17 -4.13 -17.21
CA CYS A 117 -11.71 -5.30 -16.54
C CYS A 117 -11.83 -6.52 -17.48
N GLU A 118 -12.35 -6.32 -18.70
CA GLU A 118 -12.46 -7.38 -19.71
C GLU A 118 -11.10 -7.95 -20.13
N LYS A 119 -10.06 -7.11 -20.27
CA LYS A 119 -8.70 -7.57 -20.57
C LYS A 119 -8.14 -8.45 -19.46
N ILE A 120 -8.32 -8.06 -18.21
CA ILE A 120 -7.89 -8.86 -17.04
C ILE A 120 -8.62 -10.21 -17.06
N GLU A 121 -9.94 -10.20 -17.16
CA GLU A 121 -10.75 -11.43 -17.20
C GLU A 121 -10.33 -12.36 -18.34
N ASN A 122 -10.05 -11.82 -19.53
CA ASN A 122 -9.59 -12.60 -20.68
C ASN A 122 -8.17 -13.16 -20.48
N ALA A 123 -7.25 -12.39 -19.91
CA ALA A 123 -5.90 -12.86 -19.56
C ALA A 123 -5.97 -14.00 -18.54
N ASN A 124 -6.86 -13.90 -17.56
CA ASN A 124 -7.04 -14.90 -16.50
C ASN A 124 -7.67 -16.23 -17.01
N LYS A 125 -8.23 -16.26 -18.21
CA LYS A 125 -8.73 -17.47 -18.88
C LYS A 125 -7.63 -18.21 -19.69
N ASN A 126 -6.45 -17.60 -19.85
CA ASN A 126 -5.36 -18.20 -20.60
C ASN A 126 -4.66 -19.31 -19.80
N LYS A 127 -3.98 -20.20 -20.50
CA LYS A 127 -3.19 -21.29 -19.90
C LYS A 127 -2.10 -20.77 -18.96
N ASP A 128 -1.54 -19.60 -19.23
CA ASP A 128 -0.52 -18.96 -18.39
C ASP A 128 -1.02 -18.63 -16.98
N ALA A 129 -2.35 -18.47 -16.80
CA ALA A 129 -2.99 -18.26 -15.51
C ALA A 129 -3.38 -19.56 -14.79
N GLU A 130 -3.26 -20.75 -15.45
CA GLU A 130 -3.68 -22.03 -14.90
C GLU A 130 -2.94 -22.33 -13.57
N GLY A 131 -3.71 -22.73 -12.56
CA GLY A 131 -3.18 -23.01 -11.21
C GLY A 131 -2.98 -21.77 -10.34
N ARG A 132 -3.21 -20.55 -10.83
CA ARG A 132 -3.09 -19.31 -10.07
C ARG A 132 -4.37 -18.95 -9.33
N SER A 133 -4.24 -18.17 -8.25
CA SER A 133 -5.37 -17.73 -7.44
C SER A 133 -6.41 -16.90 -8.22
N PHE A 134 -5.97 -16.22 -9.28
CA PHE A 134 -6.82 -15.39 -10.16
C PHE A 134 -7.34 -16.12 -11.41
N HIS A 135 -6.98 -17.39 -11.62
CA HIS A 135 -7.40 -18.14 -12.80
C HIS A 135 -8.94 -18.21 -12.94
N ASN A 136 -9.44 -17.88 -14.13
CA ASN A 136 -10.86 -17.81 -14.48
C ASN A 136 -11.68 -16.80 -13.66
N LYS A 137 -11.04 -15.79 -13.04
CA LYS A 137 -11.72 -14.79 -12.24
C LYS A 137 -11.68 -13.41 -12.88
N SER A 138 -12.74 -12.65 -12.68
CA SER A 138 -12.80 -11.22 -12.94
C SER A 138 -12.03 -10.44 -11.86
N LEU A 139 -11.71 -9.18 -12.14
CA LEU A 139 -11.09 -8.27 -11.16
C LEU A 139 -11.96 -8.14 -9.89
N GLU A 140 -13.29 -8.06 -10.06
CA GLU A 140 -14.22 -7.94 -8.95
C GLU A 140 -14.18 -9.16 -8.02
N GLU A 141 -14.16 -10.37 -8.59
CA GLU A 141 -14.08 -11.63 -7.83
C GLU A 141 -12.76 -11.73 -7.08
N ILE A 142 -11.64 -11.34 -7.72
CA ILE A 142 -10.31 -11.35 -7.07
C ILE A 142 -10.30 -10.41 -5.87
N ILE A 143 -10.82 -9.19 -6.00
CA ILE A 143 -10.87 -8.24 -4.90
C ILE A 143 -11.75 -8.78 -3.76
N LYS A 144 -12.94 -9.29 -4.06
CA LYS A 144 -13.85 -9.87 -3.05
C LYS A 144 -13.24 -11.00 -2.23
N GLU A 145 -12.40 -11.82 -2.85
CA GLU A 145 -11.76 -12.94 -2.16
C GLU A 145 -10.58 -12.52 -1.29
N ASN A 146 -9.91 -11.41 -1.62
CA ASN A 146 -8.66 -11.01 -0.99
C ASN A 146 -8.80 -9.84 -0.01
N VAL A 147 -9.90 -9.11 -0.07
CA VAL A 147 -10.16 -7.94 0.76
C VAL A 147 -11.40 -8.20 1.62
N ASP A 148 -11.41 -7.70 2.84
CA ASP A 148 -12.59 -7.80 3.70
C ASP A 148 -13.80 -7.12 3.06
N ALA A 149 -15.01 -7.64 3.31
CA ALA A 149 -16.24 -7.13 2.74
C ALA A 149 -16.45 -5.61 2.97
N ASP A 150 -16.08 -5.12 4.15
CA ASP A 150 -16.17 -3.69 4.50
C ASP A 150 -15.14 -2.80 3.78
N SER A 151 -14.09 -3.40 3.22
CA SER A 151 -13.03 -2.70 2.49
C SER A 151 -13.14 -2.88 0.98
N PHE A 152 -14.09 -3.70 0.51
CA PHE A 152 -14.26 -3.97 -0.91
C PHE A 152 -14.49 -2.70 -1.73
N ASP A 153 -15.47 -1.88 -1.32
CA ASP A 153 -15.81 -0.65 -2.06
C ASP A 153 -14.64 0.32 -2.11
N GLU A 154 -13.86 0.42 -1.01
CA GLU A 154 -12.66 1.28 -0.99
C GLU A 154 -11.59 0.76 -1.94
N CYS A 155 -11.31 -0.54 -1.94
CA CYS A 155 -10.33 -1.12 -2.84
C CYS A 155 -10.78 -0.99 -4.30
N TRP A 156 -12.04 -1.34 -4.60
CA TRP A 156 -12.61 -1.23 -5.94
C TRP A 156 -12.56 0.19 -6.49
N ASP A 157 -13.05 1.17 -5.72
CA ASP A 157 -12.99 2.59 -6.05
C ASP A 157 -11.54 3.09 -6.14
N GLY A 158 -10.66 2.54 -5.31
CA GLY A 158 -9.23 2.82 -5.33
C GLY A 158 -8.60 2.41 -6.66
N VAL A 159 -8.83 1.18 -7.10
CA VAL A 159 -8.33 0.68 -8.40
C VAL A 159 -8.86 1.55 -9.54
N LYS A 160 -10.19 1.80 -9.55
CA LYS A 160 -10.81 2.61 -10.59
C LYS A 160 -10.26 4.04 -10.63
N THR A 161 -10.12 4.68 -9.46
CA THR A 161 -9.58 6.04 -9.35
C THR A 161 -8.12 6.11 -9.83
N ASN A 162 -7.27 5.14 -9.45
CA ASN A 162 -5.88 5.09 -9.90
C ASN A 162 -5.78 4.83 -11.41
N PHE A 163 -6.63 3.95 -11.95
CA PHE A 163 -6.71 3.72 -13.39
C PHE A 163 -7.13 5.00 -14.13
N ASP A 164 -8.21 5.66 -13.71
CA ASP A 164 -8.73 6.88 -14.33
C ASP A 164 -7.75 8.05 -14.21
N ALA A 165 -7.02 8.15 -13.10
CA ALA A 165 -5.97 9.16 -12.91
C ALA A 165 -4.69 8.83 -13.69
N GLY A 166 -4.48 7.56 -14.07
CA GLY A 166 -3.24 7.07 -14.65
C GLY A 166 -2.12 7.06 -13.61
N HIS A 167 -2.41 6.66 -12.39
CA HIS A 167 -1.44 6.53 -11.29
C HIS A 167 -1.06 5.07 -11.11
N TYR A 168 0.17 4.72 -11.45
CA TYR A 168 0.69 3.36 -11.39
C TYR A 168 2.03 3.33 -10.68
N THR A 169 2.27 2.33 -9.87
CA THR A 169 3.59 2.05 -9.29
C THR A 169 4.31 1.06 -10.19
N LEU A 170 5.46 1.46 -10.72
CA LEU A 170 6.28 0.66 -11.62
C LEU A 170 7.32 -0.12 -10.80
N VAL A 171 7.46 -1.41 -11.07
CA VAL A 171 8.41 -2.27 -10.36
C VAL A 171 9.20 -3.11 -11.38
N VAL A 172 10.51 -3.09 -11.27
CA VAL A 172 11.39 -4.01 -11.98
C VAL A 172 11.87 -5.07 -11.00
N ALA A 173 11.40 -6.30 -11.16
CA ALA A 173 11.82 -7.41 -10.32
C ALA A 173 13.02 -8.14 -10.96
N MET A 174 14.08 -8.33 -10.17
CA MET A 174 15.35 -8.91 -10.64
C MET A 174 15.98 -9.77 -9.55
N ASN A 175 16.82 -10.73 -9.96
CA ASN A 175 17.69 -11.46 -9.03
C ASN A 175 18.91 -10.63 -8.57
N ARG A 176 19.22 -9.50 -9.24
CA ARG A 176 20.28 -8.58 -8.86
C ARG A 176 20.06 -7.19 -9.46
N ILE A 177 19.99 -6.16 -8.60
CA ILE A 177 19.87 -4.76 -9.02
C ILE A 177 21.24 -4.17 -9.31
N HIS A 178 21.51 -3.84 -10.58
CA HIS A 178 22.75 -3.24 -11.03
C HIS A 178 22.77 -1.72 -10.86
N LYS A 179 23.97 -1.15 -10.66
CA LYS A 179 24.17 0.31 -10.55
C LYS A 179 23.50 1.13 -11.67
N PRO A 180 23.57 0.76 -12.95
CA PRO A 180 22.88 1.51 -14.01
C PRO A 180 21.36 1.60 -13.83
N LEU A 181 20.71 0.54 -13.35
CA LEU A 181 19.28 0.55 -13.06
C LEU A 181 18.98 1.47 -11.87
N ARG A 182 19.79 1.45 -10.81
CA ARG A 182 19.62 2.36 -9.66
C ARG A 182 19.67 3.82 -10.11
N ILE A 183 20.66 4.20 -10.93
CA ILE A 183 20.77 5.57 -11.48
C ILE A 183 19.53 5.92 -12.33
N ALA A 184 19.01 4.96 -13.10
CA ALA A 184 17.82 5.20 -13.92
C ALA A 184 16.56 5.37 -13.08
N ILE A 185 16.42 4.62 -11.97
CA ILE A 185 15.32 4.75 -11.00
C ILE A 185 15.37 6.12 -10.32
N ASP A 186 16.55 6.52 -9.82
CA ASP A 186 16.73 7.82 -9.17
C ASP A 186 16.35 8.95 -10.14
N GLY A 187 16.87 8.91 -11.37
CA GLY A 187 16.55 9.90 -12.39
C GLY A 187 15.06 9.93 -12.79
N GLN A 188 14.41 8.77 -12.87
CA GLN A 188 12.97 8.70 -13.16
C GLN A 188 12.15 9.34 -12.02
N ASN A 189 12.47 8.99 -10.79
CA ASN A 189 11.74 9.47 -9.62
C ASN A 189 12.01 10.96 -9.34
N GLU A 190 13.16 11.51 -9.77
CA GLU A 190 13.44 12.95 -9.72
C GLU A 190 12.64 13.75 -10.75
N ILE A 191 12.45 13.21 -11.96
CA ILE A 191 11.76 13.88 -13.07
C ILE A 191 10.24 13.78 -12.92
N ASP A 192 9.73 12.72 -12.31
CA ASP A 192 8.30 12.52 -12.13
C ASP A 192 7.73 13.43 -11.02
N GLU A 193 7.57 14.73 -11.34
CA GLU A 193 7.07 15.75 -10.42
C GLU A 193 5.68 15.44 -9.84
N LYS A 194 4.87 14.68 -10.58
CA LYS A 194 3.49 14.33 -10.18
C LYS A 194 3.36 12.94 -9.56
N HIS A 195 4.47 12.21 -9.46
CA HIS A 195 4.50 10.81 -8.97
C HIS A 195 3.43 9.91 -9.56
N LYS A 196 3.14 10.08 -10.84
CA LYS A 196 2.20 9.22 -11.54
C LYS A 196 2.77 7.81 -11.73
N PHE A 197 4.10 7.72 -11.88
CA PHE A 197 4.82 6.50 -12.19
C PHE A 197 6.08 6.37 -11.34
N PRO A 198 5.98 6.30 -10.01
CA PRO A 198 7.16 6.03 -9.20
C PRO A 198 7.73 4.67 -9.61
N LEU A 199 9.04 4.62 -9.84
CA LEU A 199 9.74 3.43 -10.29
C LEU A 199 10.58 2.84 -9.15
N PHE A 200 10.43 1.54 -8.94
CA PHE A 200 11.17 0.76 -7.95
C PHE A 200 11.84 -0.44 -8.60
N ALA A 201 12.87 -0.95 -7.95
CA ALA A 201 13.37 -2.28 -8.24
C ALA A 201 13.15 -3.19 -7.02
N LEU A 202 12.79 -4.43 -7.28
CA LEU A 202 12.69 -5.52 -6.33
C LEU A 202 13.81 -6.52 -6.63
N GLU A 203 14.72 -6.72 -5.69
CA GLU A 203 15.74 -7.78 -5.77
C GLU A 203 15.22 -9.00 -5.02
N VAL A 204 15.17 -10.13 -5.70
CA VAL A 204 14.73 -11.42 -5.15
C VAL A 204 15.88 -12.42 -5.26
N ASN A 205 16.34 -12.92 -4.14
CA ASN A 205 17.42 -13.90 -4.07
C ASN A 205 16.93 -15.16 -3.38
N GLU A 206 17.29 -16.30 -3.91
CA GLU A 206 17.04 -17.61 -3.32
C GLU A 206 18.35 -18.22 -2.79
N PHE A 207 18.23 -18.92 -1.67
CA PHE A 207 19.34 -19.62 -1.05
C PHE A 207 18.93 -21.02 -0.64
N GLU A 208 19.80 -21.99 -0.89
CA GLU A 208 19.65 -23.35 -0.38
C GLU A 208 19.95 -23.36 1.13
N GLY A 209 18.95 -23.75 1.91
CA GLY A 209 19.09 -24.00 3.33
C GLY A 209 19.19 -25.48 3.69
N ASP A 210 19.33 -25.79 4.95
CA ASP A 210 19.32 -27.16 5.45
C ASP A 210 18.00 -27.87 5.16
N SER A 211 18.08 -29.18 4.92
CA SER A 211 16.90 -30.06 4.81
C SER A 211 15.96 -29.73 3.64
N ASN A 212 16.51 -29.34 2.48
CA ASN A 212 15.76 -28.95 1.27
C ASN A 212 14.84 -27.73 1.48
N LYS A 213 15.18 -26.83 2.37
CA LYS A 213 14.48 -25.54 2.52
C LYS A 213 15.10 -24.50 1.61
N THR A 214 14.27 -23.78 0.89
CA THR A 214 14.67 -22.57 0.17
C THR A 214 14.39 -21.35 1.02
N ILE A 215 15.36 -20.45 1.12
CA ILE A 215 15.23 -19.16 1.79
C ILE A 215 15.14 -18.11 0.72
N ILE A 216 14.08 -17.32 0.77
CA ILE A 216 13.87 -16.20 -0.15
C ILE A 216 14.17 -14.92 0.60
N VAL A 217 15.03 -14.08 0.02
CA VAL A 217 15.38 -12.77 0.57
C VAL A 217 15.04 -11.72 -0.47
N THR A 218 14.17 -10.78 -0.07
CA THR A 218 13.77 -9.66 -0.92
C THR A 218 14.35 -8.35 -0.41
N SER A 219 14.64 -7.44 -1.31
CA SER A 219 15.00 -6.06 -0.99
C SER A 219 14.51 -5.11 -2.08
N THR A 220 14.13 -3.89 -1.68
CA THR A 220 13.67 -2.84 -2.59
C THR A 220 14.74 -1.80 -2.84
N TYR A 221 14.64 -1.11 -3.98
CA TYR A 221 15.39 0.10 -4.26
C TYR A 221 14.47 1.15 -4.91
N PRO A 222 14.45 2.40 -4.46
CA PRO A 222 15.17 2.90 -3.27
C PRO A 222 14.62 2.30 -1.97
N PHE A 223 15.47 2.20 -0.96
CA PHE A 223 15.11 1.58 0.34
C PHE A 223 14.20 2.44 1.20
N ASP A 224 14.11 3.73 0.93
CA ASP A 224 13.36 4.68 1.73
C ASP A 224 12.41 5.52 0.86
N LEU A 225 11.16 5.08 0.80
CA LEU A 225 10.05 5.85 0.24
C LEU A 225 9.78 7.13 1.01
N ASP A 226 10.04 7.14 2.31
CA ASP A 226 9.81 8.29 3.15
C ASP A 226 10.76 9.44 2.77
N ASP A 227 11.97 9.14 2.32
CA ASP A 227 12.89 10.17 1.82
C ASP A 227 12.42 10.77 0.47
N LEU A 228 11.87 9.95 -0.42
CA LEU A 228 11.25 10.44 -1.65
C LEU A 228 9.97 11.24 -1.36
N LYS A 229 9.16 10.77 -0.43
CA LYS A 229 7.92 11.46 0.01
C LYS A 229 8.22 12.70 0.85
N ARG A 230 9.22 12.68 1.75
CA ARG A 230 9.61 13.82 2.60
C ARG A 230 10.19 14.99 1.82
N LYS A 231 10.97 14.74 0.77
CA LYS A 231 11.50 15.81 -0.09
C LYS A 231 10.40 16.58 -0.81
N LYS A 232 9.22 15.97 -1.00
CA LYS A 232 8.09 16.54 -1.77
C LYS A 232 6.89 16.97 -0.91
N SER A 233 6.63 16.36 0.24
CA SER A 233 5.57 16.80 1.17
C SER A 233 5.86 18.16 1.82
N GLN A 234 7.02 18.74 1.59
CA GLN A 234 7.40 20.06 2.09
C GLN A 234 6.94 21.23 1.21
N SER A 235 6.38 20.99 0.02
CA SER A 235 5.87 22.08 -0.79
C SER A 235 4.43 22.44 -0.36
N ARG A 236 4.20 23.72 -0.05
CA ARG A 236 2.88 24.28 0.27
C ARG A 236 1.85 23.98 -0.82
N GLU A 237 2.29 23.95 -2.08
CA GLU A 237 1.46 23.68 -3.26
C GLU A 237 0.91 22.24 -3.29
N VAL A 238 1.70 21.24 -2.86
CA VAL A 238 1.24 19.84 -2.75
C VAL A 238 0.18 19.71 -1.67
N TYR A 239 0.38 20.36 -0.51
CA TYR A 239 -0.60 20.36 0.57
C TYR A 239 -1.94 20.98 0.13
N GLU A 240 -1.91 22.14 -0.53
CA GLU A 240 -3.11 22.83 -1.01
C GLU A 240 -3.87 21.99 -2.06
N ASN A 241 -3.16 21.29 -2.95
CA ASN A 241 -3.76 20.39 -3.94
C ASN A 241 -4.38 19.15 -3.28
N ASP A 242 -3.73 18.55 -2.29
CA ASP A 242 -4.26 17.38 -1.58
C ASP A 242 -5.45 17.75 -0.69
N ALA A 243 -5.44 18.93 -0.05
CA ALA A 243 -6.57 19.42 0.70
C ALA A 243 -7.80 19.66 -0.21
N LYS A 244 -7.59 20.24 -1.39
CA LYS A 244 -8.63 20.43 -2.40
C LYS A 244 -9.20 19.09 -2.87
N ARG A 245 -8.32 18.13 -3.18
CA ARG A 245 -8.71 16.79 -3.61
C ARG A 245 -9.49 16.04 -2.51
N PHE A 246 -9.08 16.19 -1.24
CA PHE A 246 -9.86 15.65 -0.12
C PHE A 246 -11.27 16.23 -0.11
N GLN A 247 -11.38 17.56 -0.24
CA GLN A 247 -12.68 18.24 -0.21
C GLN A 247 -13.57 17.78 -1.38
N GLU A 248 -13.03 17.70 -2.59
CA GLU A 248 -13.75 17.21 -3.77
C GLU A 248 -14.26 15.78 -3.56
N GLN A 249 -13.42 14.89 -3.07
CA GLN A 249 -13.82 13.51 -2.78
C GLN A 249 -14.83 13.42 -1.63
N PHE A 250 -14.70 14.28 -0.62
CA PHE A 250 -15.63 14.31 0.50
C PHE A 250 -17.03 14.77 0.04
N GLU A 251 -17.11 15.79 -0.81
CA GLU A 251 -18.35 16.24 -1.41
C GLU A 251 -19.04 15.16 -2.27
N GLU A 252 -18.24 14.38 -3.00
CA GLU A 252 -18.73 13.30 -3.86
C GLU A 252 -19.16 12.05 -3.07
N LYS A 253 -18.37 11.63 -2.08
CA LYS A 253 -18.49 10.30 -1.43
C LYS A 253 -19.22 10.32 -0.09
N PHE A 254 -19.27 11.46 0.59
CA PHE A 254 -19.93 11.55 1.90
C PHE A 254 -21.45 11.61 1.73
N THR A 255 -22.13 10.54 2.14
CA THR A 255 -23.59 10.37 1.98
C THR A 255 -24.42 10.83 3.19
N GLY A 256 -23.75 11.41 4.21
CA GLY A 256 -24.41 11.91 5.43
C GLY A 256 -25.23 13.19 5.20
N THR A 257 -26.02 13.57 6.22
CA THR A 257 -26.81 14.81 6.22
C THR A 257 -25.92 16.05 6.30
N GLU A 258 -26.47 17.23 5.99
CA GLU A 258 -25.75 18.51 6.17
C GLU A 258 -25.30 18.73 7.63
N GLU A 259 -26.08 18.28 8.60
CA GLU A 259 -25.72 18.35 10.00
C GLU A 259 -24.50 17.45 10.31
N GLN A 260 -24.51 16.22 9.79
CA GLN A 260 -23.38 15.29 9.92
C GLN A 260 -22.12 15.81 9.22
N ARG A 261 -22.27 16.43 8.05
CA ARG A 261 -21.17 17.09 7.32
C ARG A 261 -20.55 18.20 8.16
N LYS A 262 -21.37 19.05 8.76
CA LYS A 262 -20.89 20.11 9.66
C LYS A 262 -20.17 19.54 10.89
N ILE A 263 -20.70 18.48 11.50
CA ILE A 263 -20.06 17.83 12.66
C ILE A 263 -18.69 17.26 12.25
N PHE A 264 -18.58 16.66 11.06
CA PHE A 264 -17.31 16.17 10.53
C PHE A 264 -16.28 17.29 10.36
N ASP A 265 -16.68 18.40 9.73
CA ASP A 265 -15.79 19.55 9.51
C ASP A 265 -15.36 20.20 10.82
N ASP A 266 -16.27 20.39 11.76
CA ASP A 266 -15.97 20.93 13.10
C ASP A 266 -14.96 20.00 13.83
N PHE A 267 -15.15 18.69 13.77
CA PHE A 267 -14.23 17.72 14.36
C PHE A 267 -12.86 17.77 13.67
N ARG A 268 -12.81 17.81 12.34
CA ARG A 268 -11.58 17.94 11.55
C ARG A 268 -10.78 19.17 11.97
N VAL A 269 -11.43 20.34 12.03
CA VAL A 269 -10.79 21.60 12.44
C VAL A 269 -10.23 21.51 13.86
N GLU A 270 -10.97 20.93 14.81
CA GLU A 270 -10.48 20.73 16.17
C GLU A 270 -9.32 19.71 16.24
N LEU A 271 -9.36 18.66 15.44
CA LEU A 271 -8.30 17.68 15.36
C LEU A 271 -7.00 18.29 14.78
N GLU A 272 -7.11 19.14 13.76
CA GLU A 272 -5.99 19.86 13.16
C GLU A 272 -5.34 20.83 14.16
N LYS A 273 -6.10 21.45 15.06
CA LYS A 273 -5.56 22.34 16.11
C LYS A 273 -4.72 21.60 17.16
N ILE A 274 -5.05 20.35 17.45
CA ILE A 274 -4.32 19.55 18.46
C ILE A 274 -3.19 18.72 17.86
N ALA A 275 -3.20 18.49 16.55
CA ALA A 275 -2.12 17.84 15.85
C ALA A 275 -0.89 18.78 15.74
N SER A 276 0.30 18.23 15.83
CA SER A 276 1.54 19.00 15.60
C SER A 276 1.68 19.41 14.13
N ARG A 277 1.15 18.60 13.24
CA ARG A 277 0.97 18.86 11.81
C ARG A 277 -0.09 17.92 11.26
N THR A 278 -0.64 18.25 10.10
CA THR A 278 -1.57 17.41 9.36
C THR A 278 -0.98 17.07 8.01
N GLU A 279 -1.04 15.82 7.61
CA GLU A 279 -0.59 15.33 6.32
C GLU A 279 -1.78 14.74 5.57
N PHE A 280 -1.72 14.81 4.23
CA PHE A 280 -2.63 14.07 3.37
C PHE A 280 -1.92 12.84 2.83
N ASN A 281 -2.62 11.74 2.81
CA ASN A 281 -2.10 10.53 2.21
C ASN A 281 -2.38 10.57 0.69
N ASN A 282 -1.39 10.19 -0.12
CA ASN A 282 -1.45 10.18 -1.59
C ASN A 282 -2.13 8.93 -2.17
N SER A 283 -2.98 8.24 -1.40
CA SER A 283 -3.78 7.13 -1.94
C SER A 283 -4.93 7.63 -2.83
N ALA A 284 -5.53 6.71 -3.58
CA ALA A 284 -6.70 6.98 -4.41
C ALA A 284 -7.85 7.62 -3.61
N THR A 285 -8.05 7.15 -2.37
CA THR A 285 -8.94 7.78 -1.40
C THR A 285 -8.09 8.67 -0.49
N VAL A 286 -8.26 9.98 -0.59
CA VAL A 286 -7.49 10.93 0.21
C VAL A 286 -7.89 10.83 1.68
N LYS A 287 -6.90 10.79 2.56
CA LYS A 287 -7.07 10.67 4.01
C LYS A 287 -6.30 11.78 4.70
N ILE A 288 -6.91 12.36 5.73
CA ILE A 288 -6.25 13.32 6.61
C ILE A 288 -5.56 12.53 7.73
N ALA A 289 -4.27 12.70 7.85
CA ALA A 289 -3.39 12.01 8.81
C ALA A 289 -2.80 12.99 9.82
N PRO A 290 -3.46 13.24 10.96
CA PRO A 290 -2.92 14.11 12.01
C PRO A 290 -1.68 13.48 12.65
N ARG A 291 -0.65 14.29 12.89
CA ARG A 291 0.58 13.89 13.57
C ARG A 291 0.61 14.51 14.96
N PHE A 292 1.10 13.76 15.93
CA PHE A 292 1.18 14.18 17.31
C PHE A 292 2.62 14.09 17.82
N ASN A 293 3.06 15.08 18.62
CA ASN A 293 4.43 15.14 19.12
C ASN A 293 4.84 13.92 19.99
N LYS A 294 3.88 13.35 20.70
CA LYS A 294 4.11 12.16 21.52
C LYS A 294 4.22 10.86 20.69
N TRP A 295 3.77 10.90 19.44
CA TRP A 295 3.76 9.76 18.55
C TRP A 295 5.03 9.72 17.71
N SER A 296 5.89 8.74 17.93
CA SER A 296 7.19 8.63 17.25
C SER A 296 7.15 7.82 15.94
N SER A 297 6.02 7.21 15.61
CA SER A 297 5.86 6.48 14.35
C SER A 297 5.76 7.44 13.16
N THR A 298 6.23 7.01 12.00
CA THR A 298 6.09 7.73 10.72
C THR A 298 4.63 7.79 10.23
N ARG A 299 3.72 7.03 10.84
CA ARG A 299 2.30 6.98 10.49
C ARG A 299 1.44 7.62 11.55
N SER A 300 0.26 8.11 11.14
CA SER A 300 -0.75 8.58 12.07
C SER A 300 -1.48 7.40 12.72
N PRO A 301 -1.76 7.46 14.03
CA PRO A 301 -2.58 6.44 14.69
C PRO A 301 -4.05 6.50 14.31
N ILE A 302 -4.48 7.60 13.72
CA ILE A 302 -5.86 7.86 13.29
C ILE A 302 -5.88 8.55 11.92
N LEU A 303 -6.91 8.27 11.13
CA LEU A 303 -7.14 8.91 9.83
C LEU A 303 -8.61 9.32 9.70
N LEU A 304 -8.84 10.48 9.08
CA LEU A 304 -10.14 10.86 8.55
C LEU A 304 -10.17 10.57 7.05
N VAL A 305 -11.10 9.77 6.62
CA VAL A 305 -11.22 9.33 5.23
C VAL A 305 -12.21 10.22 4.48
N SER A 306 -11.98 10.50 3.20
CA SER A 306 -12.84 11.39 2.40
C SER A 306 -14.28 10.89 2.21
N ASN A 307 -14.59 9.62 2.48
CA ASN A 307 -15.97 9.12 2.55
C ASN A 307 -16.65 9.33 3.90
N GLY A 308 -15.97 9.97 4.86
CA GLY A 308 -16.47 10.26 6.21
C GLY A 308 -16.09 9.23 7.28
N ASP A 309 -15.46 8.12 6.92
CA ASP A 309 -15.02 7.12 7.89
C ASP A 309 -13.92 7.67 8.83
N PHE A 310 -13.91 7.20 10.06
CA PHE A 310 -12.82 7.38 11.01
C PHE A 310 -12.04 6.06 11.12
N LYS A 311 -10.73 6.11 10.86
CA LYS A 311 -9.89 4.92 10.82
C LYS A 311 -8.85 4.96 11.93
N PHE A 312 -8.73 3.86 12.69
CA PHE A 312 -7.63 3.62 13.62
C PHE A 312 -6.58 2.73 12.97
N GLN A 313 -5.32 3.07 13.14
CA GLN A 313 -4.17 2.29 12.67
C GLN A 313 -3.30 1.90 13.87
N PHE A 314 -3.53 0.71 14.41
CA PHE A 314 -2.75 0.16 15.53
C PHE A 314 -1.68 -0.85 15.11
N ASP A 315 -1.61 -1.16 13.83
CA ASP A 315 -0.77 -2.19 13.21
C ASP A 315 0.72 -2.08 13.57
N GLN A 316 1.28 -0.89 13.51
CA GLN A 316 2.68 -0.68 13.85
C GLN A 316 3.03 -0.92 15.31
N VAL A 317 2.02 -0.97 16.15
CA VAL A 317 2.18 -1.03 17.59
C VAL A 317 2.29 -2.44 18.08
N LEU A 318 1.50 -3.35 17.51
CA LEU A 318 1.43 -4.75 17.94
C LEU A 318 2.55 -5.61 17.35
N GLU A 319 2.95 -5.36 16.08
CA GLU A 319 4.07 -6.06 15.45
C GLU A 319 5.44 -5.59 15.99
N TYR A 320 5.57 -4.32 16.33
CA TYR A 320 6.83 -3.79 16.87
C TYR A 320 7.18 -4.39 18.24
N GLU A 321 6.18 -4.75 19.03
CA GLU A 321 6.37 -5.46 20.30
C GLU A 321 6.94 -6.86 20.12
N HIS A 322 6.60 -7.53 19.03
CA HIS A 322 7.08 -8.90 18.78
C HIS A 322 8.59 -8.94 18.46
N ASN A 323 9.12 -7.89 17.82
CA ASN A 323 10.49 -7.90 17.28
C ASN A 323 11.50 -6.97 17.98
N ARG A 324 11.10 -5.93 18.69
CA ARG A 324 12.03 -4.92 19.24
C ARG A 324 11.71 -4.39 20.65
N GLY A 325 10.70 -4.95 21.30
CA GLY A 325 10.23 -4.48 22.61
C GLY A 325 9.32 -3.25 22.53
N PRO A 326 8.60 -2.88 23.62
CA PRO A 326 7.59 -1.85 23.63
C PRO A 326 8.19 -0.47 23.34
N GLY A 327 7.89 0.09 22.17
CA GLY A 327 8.25 1.45 21.80
C GLY A 327 7.32 2.50 22.43
N ARG A 328 7.72 3.77 22.36
CA ARG A 328 6.95 4.89 22.92
C ARG A 328 5.53 4.99 22.32
N SER A 329 5.39 4.69 21.03
CA SER A 329 4.10 4.70 20.32
C SER A 329 3.17 3.60 20.75
N THR A 330 3.68 2.45 21.16
CA THR A 330 2.92 1.30 21.66
C THR A 330 2.09 1.64 22.88
N LYS A 331 2.65 2.36 23.85
CA LYS A 331 1.94 2.83 25.05
C LYS A 331 0.71 3.65 24.66
N TYR A 332 0.91 4.64 23.78
CA TYR A 332 -0.17 5.56 23.37
C TYR A 332 -1.25 4.87 22.52
N ALA A 333 -0.90 3.91 21.68
CA ALA A 333 -1.89 3.17 20.92
C ALA A 333 -2.75 2.27 21.80
N ARG A 334 -2.14 1.60 22.78
CA ARG A 334 -2.91 0.82 23.77
C ARG A 334 -3.84 1.71 24.60
N GLU A 335 -3.32 2.83 25.08
CA GLU A 335 -4.12 3.80 25.82
C GLU A 335 -5.26 4.36 24.98
N LEU A 336 -5.00 4.69 23.71
CA LEU A 336 -6.05 5.14 22.79
C LEU A 336 -7.12 4.06 22.59
N LYS A 337 -6.72 2.81 22.29
CA LYS A 337 -7.65 1.70 22.11
C LYS A 337 -8.47 1.43 23.37
N GLU A 338 -7.84 1.43 24.54
CA GLU A 338 -8.51 1.22 25.82
C GLU A 338 -9.54 2.32 26.11
N LYS A 339 -9.15 3.61 26.00
CA LYS A 339 -10.05 4.74 26.22
C LYS A 339 -11.17 4.80 25.19
N MET A 340 -10.90 4.52 23.91
CA MET A 340 -11.94 4.46 22.88
C MET A 340 -12.92 3.29 23.11
N SER A 341 -12.47 2.19 23.73
CA SER A 341 -13.33 1.07 24.13
C SER A 341 -14.31 1.42 25.28
N MET A 342 -14.18 2.60 25.90
CA MET A 342 -15.20 3.10 26.83
C MET A 342 -16.46 3.63 26.12
N ILE A 343 -16.42 3.78 24.80
CA ILE A 343 -17.57 4.09 23.95
C ILE A 343 -18.15 2.75 23.46
N PRO A 344 -19.38 2.37 23.89
CA PRO A 344 -19.89 1.03 23.65
C PRO A 344 -19.96 0.63 22.16
N GLU A 345 -20.35 1.57 21.30
CA GLU A 345 -20.48 1.34 19.86
C GLU A 345 -19.12 1.14 19.20
N ILE A 346 -18.08 1.86 19.63
CA ILE A 346 -16.71 1.70 19.14
C ILE A 346 -16.12 0.40 19.68
N LYS A 347 -16.36 0.12 20.97
CA LYS A 347 -15.94 -1.17 21.57
C LYS A 347 -16.49 -2.35 20.79
N LYS A 348 -17.76 -2.31 20.39
CA LYS A 348 -18.37 -3.36 19.59
C LYS A 348 -17.61 -3.61 18.29
N VAL A 349 -17.19 -2.57 17.58
CA VAL A 349 -16.38 -2.70 16.35
C VAL A 349 -15.03 -3.34 16.63
N PHE A 350 -14.39 -3.02 17.77
CA PHE A 350 -13.12 -3.63 18.15
C PHE A 350 -13.28 -5.11 18.55
N ASP A 351 -14.36 -5.44 19.27
CA ASP A 351 -14.63 -6.79 19.75
C ASP A 351 -15.07 -7.75 18.62
N GLU A 352 -15.70 -7.25 17.56
CA GLU A 352 -16.09 -8.05 16.39
C GLU A 352 -14.88 -8.58 15.61
N ARG A 353 -13.72 -7.94 15.76
CA ARG A 353 -12.49 -8.30 15.03
C ARG A 353 -11.26 -8.16 15.93
N PRO A 354 -11.13 -8.99 16.98
CA PRO A 354 -10.09 -8.83 18.02
C PRO A 354 -8.66 -8.93 17.48
N ASP A 355 -8.47 -9.68 16.40
CA ASP A 355 -7.15 -9.91 15.77
C ASP A 355 -6.76 -8.80 14.77
N LYS A 356 -7.65 -7.85 14.49
CA LYS A 356 -7.34 -6.73 13.61
C LYS A 356 -6.59 -5.62 14.34
N VAL A 357 -5.70 -5.01 13.61
CA VAL A 357 -4.88 -3.89 14.04
C VAL A 357 -5.35 -2.57 13.43
N GLU A 358 -6.20 -2.66 12.42
CA GLU A 358 -6.80 -1.53 11.73
C GLU A 358 -8.33 -1.62 11.82
N PHE A 359 -8.95 -0.54 12.28
CA PHE A 359 -10.40 -0.49 12.49
C PHE A 359 -10.98 0.73 11.79
N ARG A 360 -12.10 0.53 11.13
CA ARG A 360 -12.86 1.56 10.45
C ARG A 360 -14.18 1.76 11.16
N ILE A 361 -14.46 2.99 11.56
CA ILE A 361 -15.71 3.37 12.21
C ILE A 361 -16.50 4.23 11.24
N LYS A 362 -17.69 3.78 10.92
CA LYS A 362 -18.59 4.47 9.99
C LYS A 362 -19.10 5.80 10.55
N PRO A 363 -19.44 6.79 9.69
CA PRO A 363 -19.91 8.11 10.11
C PRO A 363 -21.11 8.04 11.06
N GLU A 364 -22.03 7.13 10.83
CA GLU A 364 -23.24 6.94 11.65
C GLU A 364 -22.94 6.60 13.10
N ILE A 365 -21.78 5.99 13.35
CA ILE A 365 -21.33 5.60 14.68
C ILE A 365 -20.51 6.74 15.30
N TRP A 366 -19.41 7.13 14.67
CA TRP A 366 -18.43 7.99 15.35
C TRP A 366 -18.86 9.46 15.46
N LEU A 367 -19.65 9.98 14.50
CA LEU A 367 -20.10 11.37 14.55
C LEU A 367 -20.95 11.67 15.80
N GLN A 368 -21.71 10.69 16.29
CA GLN A 368 -22.47 10.81 17.53
C GLN A 368 -21.59 10.95 18.77
N HIS A 369 -20.37 10.40 18.72
CA HIS A 369 -19.41 10.36 19.81
C HIS A 369 -18.22 11.32 19.63
N GLN A 370 -18.26 12.17 18.61
CA GLN A 370 -17.14 13.01 18.17
C GLN A 370 -16.52 13.85 19.30
N LYS A 371 -17.34 14.40 20.22
CA LYS A 371 -16.85 15.19 21.37
C LYS A 371 -16.06 14.33 22.36
N GLN A 372 -16.55 13.12 22.64
CA GLN A 372 -15.89 12.18 23.54
C GLN A 372 -14.60 11.67 22.92
N MET A 373 -14.61 11.32 21.61
CA MET A 373 -13.43 10.89 20.88
C MET A 373 -12.36 11.97 20.86
N LEU A 374 -12.74 13.23 20.57
CA LEU A 374 -11.80 14.35 20.55
C LEU A 374 -11.18 14.58 21.94
N LYS A 375 -11.97 14.45 23.01
CA LYS A 375 -11.47 14.51 24.39
C LYS A 375 -10.43 13.42 24.65
N ILE A 376 -10.73 12.17 24.28
CA ILE A 376 -9.80 11.05 24.44
C ILE A 376 -8.50 11.29 23.65
N ILE A 377 -8.59 11.77 22.41
CA ILE A 377 -7.42 12.07 21.58
C ILE A 377 -6.55 13.14 22.25
N LYS A 378 -7.17 14.21 22.80
CA LYS A 378 -6.46 15.26 23.55
C LYS A 378 -5.75 14.69 24.77
N GLU A 379 -6.43 13.90 25.58
CA GLU A 379 -5.86 13.26 26.78
C GLU A 379 -4.65 12.38 26.42
N VAL A 380 -4.75 11.57 25.37
CA VAL A 380 -3.68 10.63 25.00
C VAL A 380 -2.48 11.33 24.39
N PHE A 381 -2.69 12.30 23.51
CA PHE A 381 -1.61 12.84 22.68
C PHE A 381 -1.13 14.24 23.04
N VAL A 382 -1.94 15.03 23.76
CA VAL A 382 -1.63 16.46 24.04
C VAL A 382 -1.36 16.70 25.52
N GLU A 383 -2.21 16.21 26.40
CA GLU A 383 -2.08 16.45 27.83
C GLU A 383 -0.81 15.75 28.36
N SER A 384 -0.06 16.46 29.18
CA SER A 384 1.14 15.92 29.83
C SER A 384 0.75 14.77 30.75
N ASP A 385 1.52 13.68 30.72
CA ASP A 385 1.51 12.69 31.79
C ASP A 385 1.64 13.48 33.10
N GLY A 386 0.56 13.57 33.86
CA GLY A 386 0.57 14.25 35.14
C GLY A 386 1.74 13.73 35.96
N SER A 387 2.58 14.64 36.39
CA SER A 387 3.72 14.46 37.26
C SER A 387 3.42 13.59 38.46
#